data_d2d209c109110d9c30885785e1ab23d8
#
_entry.id   d2d209c109110d9c30885785e1ab23d8
#
_cell.length_a   1.000
_cell.length_b   1.000
_cell.length_c   1.000
_cell.angle_alpha   90.00
_cell.angle_beta   90.00
_cell.angle_gamma   90.00
#
_symmetry.space_group_name_H-M   'P 1'
#
loop_
_entity.id
_entity.type
_entity.pdbx_description
1 polymer ?
#
loop_
_entity_poly.entity_id
_entity_poly.type
_entity_poly.pdbx_seq_one_letter_code
_entity_poly.pdbx_strand_id
1 'polypeptide(L)'
;IGISDHSNPEIYKYKIIAGSLLLGAEIVEKHFTILAKDKTKDGVVSANPDQLKDISKLCKLNKSDIADYVKENVPEIEKMKGNFTRELSDDELINRDYYQGRFASKINGKIIFNWDETEI
;
A
#
# COMPACT_ATOMS: atom_id res chain seq x y z
N ILE A 1 -2.14 -10.85 1.27
CA ILE A 1 -1.84 -9.70 0.39
C ILE A 1 -1.79 -8.45 1.25
N GLY A 2 -0.84 -7.55 0.97
CA GLY A 2 -0.69 -6.29 1.69
C GLY A 2 -0.69 -5.08 0.77
N ILE A 3 -0.87 -3.90 1.38
CA ILE A 3 -0.75 -2.61 0.73
C ILE A 3 0.22 -1.72 1.50
N SER A 4 1.08 -1.03 0.77
CA SER A 4 1.89 0.07 1.27
C SER A 4 1.24 1.38 0.82
N ASP A 5 0.61 2.09 1.75
CA ASP A 5 -0.15 3.31 1.44
C ASP A 5 0.70 4.56 1.63
N HIS A 6 1.05 5.21 0.51
CA HIS A 6 1.75 6.49 0.45
C HIS A 6 0.83 7.68 0.15
N SER A 7 -0.47 7.52 0.30
CA SER A 7 -1.40 8.64 0.13
C SER A 7 -1.28 9.67 1.25
N ASN A 8 -1.58 10.94 0.96
CA ASN A 8 -1.67 11.97 1.99
C ASN A 8 -2.91 11.74 2.86
N PRO A 9 -2.76 11.45 4.17
CA PRO A 9 -3.89 11.11 5.04
C PRO A 9 -4.84 12.29 5.30
N GLU A 10 -4.43 13.53 5.06
CA GLU A 10 -5.32 14.69 5.18
C GLU A 10 -6.23 14.85 3.98
N ILE A 11 -5.75 14.50 2.79
CA ILE A 11 -6.50 14.60 1.54
C ILE A 11 -7.40 13.37 1.35
N TYR A 12 -6.80 12.19 1.43
CA TYR A 12 -7.48 10.93 1.12
C TYR A 12 -8.10 10.27 2.35
N LYS A 13 -7.80 10.78 3.56
CA LYS A 13 -8.19 10.17 4.83
C LYS A 13 -7.81 8.68 4.82
N TYR A 14 -8.78 7.79 4.94
CA TYR A 14 -8.56 6.33 5.00
C TYR A 14 -9.13 5.59 3.79
N LYS A 15 -9.50 6.31 2.72
CA LYS A 15 -10.19 5.74 1.55
C LYS A 15 -9.38 4.61 0.89
N ILE A 16 -8.08 4.85 0.70
CA ILE A 16 -7.18 3.86 0.07
C ILE A 16 -7.12 2.59 0.92
N ILE A 17 -6.92 2.75 2.22
CA ILE A 17 -6.86 1.63 3.18
C ILE A 17 -8.18 0.89 3.21
N ALA A 18 -9.31 1.59 3.36
CA ALA A 18 -10.64 0.97 3.40
C ALA A 18 -10.95 0.20 2.12
N GLY A 19 -10.66 0.79 0.95
CA GLY A 19 -10.82 0.12 -0.33
C GLY A 19 -9.96 -1.13 -0.46
N SER A 20 -8.71 -1.06 0.00
CA SER A 20 -7.79 -2.21 -0.01
C SER A 20 -8.26 -3.35 0.90
N LEU A 21 -8.74 -3.02 2.12
CA LEU A 21 -9.31 -4.01 3.05
C LEU A 21 -10.55 -4.68 2.45
N LEU A 22 -11.44 -3.92 1.79
CA LEU A 22 -12.60 -4.47 1.07
C LEU A 22 -12.16 -5.45 -0.03
N LEU A 23 -11.07 -5.15 -0.73
CA LEU A 23 -10.50 -5.97 -1.80
C LEU A 23 -9.64 -7.14 -1.28
N GLY A 24 -9.55 -7.33 0.05
CA GLY A 24 -8.89 -8.47 0.66
C GLY A 24 -7.45 -8.25 1.10
N ALA A 25 -7.02 -7.00 1.29
CA ALA A 25 -5.74 -6.74 1.94
C ALA A 25 -5.80 -7.17 3.42
N GLU A 26 -4.78 -7.88 3.87
CA GLU A 26 -4.65 -8.39 5.25
C GLU A 26 -3.56 -7.63 6.03
N ILE A 27 -2.68 -6.95 5.31
CA ILE A 27 -1.58 -6.17 5.87
C ILE A 27 -1.65 -4.76 5.29
N VAL A 28 -1.56 -3.76 6.17
CA VAL A 28 -1.48 -2.34 5.81
C VAL A 28 -0.19 -1.78 6.36
N GLU A 29 0.65 -1.25 5.48
CA GLU A 29 1.83 -0.47 5.83
C GLU A 29 1.53 1.01 5.62
N LYS A 30 1.93 1.85 6.56
CA LYS A 30 1.77 3.30 6.50
C LYS A 30 2.94 4.00 7.17
N HIS A 31 3.52 4.99 6.51
CA HIS A 31 4.47 5.88 7.15
C HIS A 31 3.85 6.57 8.36
N PHE A 32 4.64 6.71 9.42
CA PHE A 32 4.20 7.27 10.70
C PHE A 32 5.19 8.31 11.20
N THR A 33 4.69 9.40 11.76
CA THR A 33 5.53 10.41 12.40
C THR A 33 4.83 11.11 13.56
N ILE A 34 5.58 11.45 14.58
CA ILE A 34 5.16 12.36 15.68
C ILE A 34 5.65 13.79 15.45
N LEU A 35 6.47 14.00 14.41
CA LEU A 35 7.01 15.30 14.05
C LEU A 35 6.04 16.07 13.14
N ALA A 36 6.23 17.38 13.08
CA ALA A 36 5.55 18.18 12.07
C ALA A 36 5.96 17.71 10.65
N LYS A 37 5.01 17.74 9.71
CA LYS A 37 5.17 17.16 8.37
C LYS A 37 6.34 17.71 7.58
N ASP A 38 6.69 18.98 7.80
CA ASP A 38 7.82 19.67 7.19
C ASP A 38 9.18 19.30 7.82
N LYS A 39 9.16 18.57 8.93
CA LYS A 39 10.36 18.15 9.68
C LYS A 39 10.80 16.72 9.39
N THR A 40 10.16 16.04 8.46
CA THR A 40 10.50 14.66 8.06
C THR A 40 10.35 14.49 6.55
N LYS A 41 11.22 13.67 5.95
CA LYS A 41 11.27 13.42 4.51
C LYS A 41 9.92 12.96 3.95
N ASP A 42 9.25 12.06 4.65
CA ASP A 42 7.98 11.45 4.22
C ASP A 42 6.77 11.98 5.02
N GLY A 43 6.89 13.17 5.61
CA GLY A 43 5.88 13.74 6.48
C GLY A 43 4.51 13.93 5.83
N VAL A 44 4.49 14.28 4.55
CA VAL A 44 3.25 14.50 3.79
C VAL A 44 2.41 13.24 3.67
N VAL A 45 3.05 12.07 3.56
CA VAL A 45 2.38 10.76 3.45
C VAL A 45 2.30 10.01 4.78
N SER A 46 2.89 10.56 5.85
CA SER A 46 2.90 9.94 7.17
C SER A 46 1.60 10.21 7.93
N ALA A 47 1.11 9.19 8.62
CA ALA A 47 0.06 9.32 9.60
C ALA A 47 0.63 9.87 10.92
N ASN A 48 -0.11 10.72 11.60
CA ASN A 48 0.14 11.11 12.99
C ASN A 48 -0.46 10.07 13.98
N PRO A 49 -0.24 10.19 15.30
CA PRO A 49 -0.75 9.24 16.29
C PRO A 49 -2.27 9.03 16.24
N ASP A 50 -3.05 10.09 16.05
CA ASP A 50 -4.51 9.98 16.02
C ASP A 50 -4.98 9.30 14.73
N GLN A 51 -4.39 9.65 13.59
CA GLN A 51 -4.65 9.01 12.32
C GLN A 51 -4.27 7.53 12.34
N LEU A 52 -3.14 7.16 12.93
CA LEU A 52 -2.74 5.75 13.07
C LEU A 52 -3.70 4.97 13.96
N LYS A 53 -4.20 5.59 15.04
CA LYS A 53 -5.22 5.00 15.89
C LYS A 53 -6.52 4.71 15.13
N ASP A 54 -6.94 5.63 14.26
CA ASP A 54 -8.14 5.44 13.44
C ASP A 54 -7.93 4.38 12.36
N ILE A 55 -6.77 4.35 11.71
CA ILE A 55 -6.38 3.26 10.80
C ILE A 55 -6.44 1.91 11.54
N SER A 56 -5.90 1.83 12.75
CA SER A 56 -5.95 0.60 13.55
C SER A 56 -7.38 0.14 13.88
N LYS A 57 -8.31 1.08 14.13
CA LYS A 57 -9.73 0.75 14.33
C LYS A 57 -10.34 0.21 13.04
N LEU A 58 -10.08 0.88 11.91
CA LEU A 58 -10.57 0.47 10.60
C LEU A 58 -10.11 -0.95 10.24
N CYS A 59 -8.84 -1.26 10.46
CA CYS A 59 -8.28 -2.60 10.23
C CYS A 59 -8.87 -3.71 11.11
N LYS A 60 -9.59 -3.37 12.19
CA LYS A 60 -10.24 -4.34 13.08
C LYS A 60 -11.72 -4.57 12.75
N LEU A 61 -12.28 -3.83 11.82
CA LEU A 61 -13.65 -4.02 11.38
C LEU A 61 -13.80 -5.37 10.67
N ASN A 62 -14.98 -5.97 10.80
CA ASN A 62 -15.32 -7.15 10.01
C ASN A 62 -15.63 -6.77 8.56
N LYS A 63 -15.79 -7.78 7.69
CA LYS A 63 -16.02 -7.55 6.25
C LYS A 63 -17.30 -6.76 5.94
N SER A 64 -18.36 -6.95 6.72
CA SER A 64 -19.62 -6.23 6.53
C SER A 64 -19.44 -4.76 6.84
N ASP A 65 -18.84 -4.46 7.98
CA ASP A 65 -18.63 -3.08 8.43
C ASP A 65 -17.68 -2.31 7.50
N ILE A 66 -16.65 -3.01 6.96
CA ILE A 66 -15.76 -2.42 5.93
C ILE A 66 -16.56 -2.12 4.65
N ALA A 67 -17.44 -3.01 4.23
CA ALA A 67 -18.25 -2.80 3.03
C ALA A 67 -19.19 -1.58 3.20
N ASP A 68 -19.82 -1.45 4.36
CA ASP A 68 -20.68 -0.31 4.69
C ASP A 68 -19.86 0.99 4.76
N TYR A 69 -18.70 0.96 5.41
CA TYR A 69 -17.80 2.11 5.45
C TYR A 69 -17.37 2.56 4.05
N VAL A 70 -16.98 1.62 3.19
CA VAL A 70 -16.55 1.95 1.82
C VAL A 70 -17.71 2.51 1.01
N LYS A 71 -18.90 1.94 1.12
CA LYS A 71 -20.11 2.42 0.44
C LYS A 71 -20.41 3.88 0.79
N GLU A 72 -20.25 4.26 2.05
CA GLU A 72 -20.50 5.63 2.51
C GLU A 72 -19.38 6.61 2.19
N ASN A 73 -18.12 6.17 2.32
CA ASN A 73 -16.98 7.08 2.36
C ASN A 73 -16.11 7.03 1.11
N VAL A 74 -16.28 6.03 0.22
CA VAL A 74 -15.45 5.81 -0.96
C VAL A 74 -16.31 5.61 -2.21
N PRO A 75 -17.11 6.60 -2.62
CA PRO A 75 -17.99 6.45 -3.78
C PRO A 75 -17.24 6.19 -5.09
N GLU A 76 -15.94 6.54 -5.14
CA GLU A 76 -15.04 6.33 -6.27
C GLU A 76 -14.33 4.96 -6.28
N ILE A 77 -14.74 4.00 -5.43
CA ILE A 77 -14.04 2.71 -5.27
C ILE A 77 -13.80 1.97 -6.59
N GLU A 78 -14.75 2.00 -7.52
CA GLU A 78 -14.60 1.35 -8.81
C GLU A 78 -13.47 1.96 -9.66
N LYS A 79 -13.27 3.28 -9.56
CA LYS A 79 -12.16 3.97 -10.24
C LYS A 79 -10.80 3.68 -9.57
N MET A 80 -10.80 3.38 -8.28
CA MET A 80 -9.59 3.11 -7.51
C MET A 80 -9.06 1.69 -7.71
N LYS A 81 -9.89 0.75 -8.16
CA LYS A 81 -9.47 -0.65 -8.39
C LYS A 81 -8.36 -0.79 -9.44
N GLY A 82 -8.34 0.10 -10.43
CA GLY A 82 -7.39 0.01 -11.53
C GLY A 82 -7.57 -1.26 -12.36
N ASN A 83 -6.51 -1.67 -13.03
CA ASN A 83 -6.45 -2.91 -13.80
C ASN A 83 -5.77 -4.02 -12.99
N PHE A 84 -6.24 -5.26 -13.13
CA PHE A 84 -5.64 -6.41 -12.47
C PHE A 84 -4.18 -6.63 -12.88
N THR A 85 -3.89 -6.41 -14.15
CA THR A 85 -2.54 -6.44 -14.72
C THR A 85 -2.37 -5.25 -15.65
N ARG A 86 -1.15 -4.71 -15.71
CA ARG A 86 -0.74 -3.69 -16.68
C ARG A 86 0.74 -3.87 -17.01
N GLU A 87 1.15 -3.33 -18.11
CA GLU A 87 2.57 -3.22 -18.44
C GLU A 87 3.24 -2.22 -17.49
N LEU A 88 4.50 -2.47 -17.19
CA LEU A 88 5.33 -1.55 -16.42
C LEU A 88 5.70 -0.35 -17.29
N SER A 89 5.75 0.83 -16.71
CA SER A 89 6.33 2.01 -17.34
C SER A 89 7.86 1.87 -17.45
N ASP A 90 8.49 2.70 -18.27
CA ASP A 90 9.94 2.70 -18.43
C ASP A 90 10.66 2.95 -17.09
N ASP A 91 10.15 3.86 -16.26
CA ASP A 91 10.68 4.13 -14.92
C ASP A 91 10.55 2.91 -13.99
N GLU A 92 9.45 2.17 -14.07
CA GLU A 92 9.26 0.95 -13.29
C GLU A 92 10.17 -0.17 -13.76
N LEU A 93 10.43 -0.27 -15.06
CA LEU A 93 11.40 -1.21 -15.62
C LEU A 93 12.82 -0.92 -15.12
N ILE A 94 13.24 0.34 -15.14
CA ILE A 94 14.54 0.77 -14.59
C ILE A 94 14.63 0.45 -13.10
N ASN A 95 13.59 0.77 -12.33
CA ASN A 95 13.55 0.46 -10.89
C ASN A 95 13.58 -1.05 -10.64
N ARG A 96 12.85 -1.83 -11.41
CA ARG A 96 12.88 -3.30 -11.33
C ARG A 96 14.29 -3.82 -11.53
N ASP A 97 14.98 -3.37 -12.57
CA ASP A 97 16.34 -3.81 -12.89
C ASP A 97 17.33 -3.38 -11.81
N TYR A 98 17.20 -2.17 -11.27
CA TYR A 98 18.01 -1.69 -10.15
C TYR A 98 17.81 -2.49 -8.86
N TYR A 99 16.58 -2.90 -8.57
CA TYR A 99 16.21 -3.61 -7.33
C TYR A 99 16.12 -5.13 -7.51
N GLN A 100 16.43 -5.69 -8.68
CA GLN A 100 16.25 -7.12 -8.94
C GLN A 100 16.92 -8.04 -7.91
N GLY A 101 18.06 -7.64 -7.33
CA GLY A 101 18.72 -8.36 -6.25
C GLY A 101 18.02 -8.32 -4.88
N ARG A 102 16.88 -7.64 -4.77
CA ARG A 102 16.15 -7.45 -3.49
C ARG A 102 14.80 -8.15 -3.46
N PHE A 103 14.40 -8.82 -4.53
CA PHE A 103 13.11 -9.46 -4.65
C PHE A 103 13.24 -10.97 -4.77
N ALA A 104 12.27 -11.69 -4.22
CA ALA A 104 12.09 -13.09 -4.49
C ALA A 104 11.35 -13.27 -5.83
N SER A 105 11.80 -14.19 -6.65
CA SER A 105 11.17 -14.56 -7.91
C SER A 105 10.81 -16.05 -7.90
N LYS A 106 9.73 -16.43 -8.58
CA LYS A 106 9.38 -17.83 -8.76
C LYS A 106 9.72 -18.22 -10.19
N ILE A 107 10.78 -19.01 -10.35
CA ILE A 107 11.25 -19.50 -11.65
C ILE A 107 11.14 -21.04 -11.65
N ASN A 108 10.45 -21.60 -12.63
CA ASN A 108 10.27 -23.05 -12.77
C ASN A 108 9.77 -23.75 -11.49
N GLY A 109 8.87 -23.08 -10.75
CA GLY A 109 8.28 -23.59 -9.53
C GLY A 109 9.13 -23.44 -8.26
N LYS A 110 10.38 -22.97 -8.37
CA LYS A 110 11.27 -22.68 -7.23
C LYS A 110 11.21 -21.19 -6.88
N ILE A 111 11.26 -20.89 -5.58
CA ILE A 111 11.45 -19.52 -5.11
C ILE A 111 12.94 -19.24 -5.11
N ILE A 112 13.34 -18.22 -5.87
CA ILE A 112 14.71 -17.75 -6.00
C ILE A 112 14.76 -16.35 -5.41
N PHE A 113 15.66 -16.14 -4.48
CA PHE A 113 15.95 -14.81 -3.96
C PHE A 113 17.01 -14.20 -4.86
N ASN A 114 16.70 -13.09 -5.52
CA ASN A 114 17.56 -12.49 -6.53
C ASN A 114 18.96 -12.10 -6.01
N TRP A 115 19.14 -11.94 -4.68
CA TRP A 115 20.45 -11.71 -4.08
C TRP A 115 21.36 -12.96 -4.03
N ASP A 116 20.80 -14.15 -4.26
CA ASP A 116 21.56 -15.40 -4.26
C ASP A 116 22.11 -15.79 -5.65
N GLU A 117 21.63 -15.15 -6.72
CA GLU A 117 21.86 -15.61 -8.09
C GLU A 117 22.42 -14.53 -9.04
N THR A 118 22.77 -13.36 -8.60
CA THR A 118 23.43 -12.37 -9.45
C THR A 118 24.89 -12.76 -9.65
N GLU A 119 25.17 -13.59 -10.64
CA GLU A 119 26.44 -13.50 -11.34
C GLU A 119 26.46 -12.17 -12.08
N ILE A 120 27.28 -11.25 -11.62
CA ILE A 120 27.58 -9.98 -12.25
C ILE A 120 28.55 -10.20 -13.38
#